data_bee6ca163b3cf0ad6ef19813a21877eb
#
_entry.id   bee6ca163b3cf0ad6ef19813a21877eb
#
_cell.length_a   1.000
_cell.length_b   1.000
_cell.length_c   1.000
_cell.angle_alpha   90.00
_cell.angle_beta   90.00
_cell.angle_gamma   90.00
#
_symmetry.space_group_name_H-M   'P 1'
#
loop_
_entity.id
_entity.type
_entity.pdbx_description
1 polymer ?
#
loop_
_entity_poly.entity_id
_entity_poly.type
_entity_poly.pdbx_seq_one_letter_code
_entity_poly.pdbx_strand_id
1 'polypeptide(L)'
;MTRRRFTIALVLAAVALALGATACGGGNSSSSDETTTEASTEGTTTSDGGGGASGTLKGETGPGFTIEVSQNGADAETVQAGTYTLEVEDKSDMHNFHLIGPGVDEEVTDVAFVGDKSVTVTLEKGTYTYQCDPHAASGMKGTFTVT
;
A
#
# COMPACT_ATOMS: atom_id res chain seq x y z
N MET A 1 17.67 -36.96 14.00
CA MET A 1 16.70 -36.56 12.95
C MET A 1 15.29 -36.88 13.45
N THR A 2 14.62 -35.93 14.10
CA THR A 2 13.32 -36.17 14.73
C THR A 2 12.32 -35.21 14.09
N ARG A 3 11.48 -35.72 13.19
CA ARG A 3 10.41 -34.98 12.53
C ARG A 3 9.25 -34.80 13.54
N ARG A 4 9.02 -33.61 14.04
CA ARG A 4 7.80 -33.25 14.78
C ARG A 4 6.69 -32.98 13.77
N ARG A 5 5.70 -33.87 13.77
CA ARG A 5 4.44 -33.69 13.04
C ARG A 5 3.53 -32.79 13.88
N PHE A 6 3.27 -31.56 13.42
CA PHE A 6 2.22 -30.75 14.02
C PHE A 6 0.89 -31.11 13.38
N THR A 7 0.00 -31.60 14.20
CA THR A 7 -1.39 -31.91 13.83
C THR A 7 -2.19 -30.63 13.99
N ILE A 8 -2.69 -30.12 12.89
CA ILE A 8 -3.61 -28.97 12.87
C ILE A 8 -5.01 -29.49 13.16
N ALA A 9 -5.55 -29.09 14.32
CA ALA A 9 -6.93 -29.37 14.68
C ALA A 9 -7.84 -28.31 14.03
N LEU A 10 -8.70 -28.77 13.13
CA LEU A 10 -9.72 -27.99 12.45
C LEU A 10 -10.89 -27.79 13.41
N VAL A 11 -11.16 -26.55 13.84
CA VAL A 11 -12.38 -26.20 14.57
C VAL A 11 -13.31 -25.45 13.62
N LEU A 12 -14.36 -26.15 13.19
CA LEU A 12 -15.52 -25.60 12.48
C LEU A 12 -16.48 -25.02 13.52
N ALA A 13 -16.70 -23.71 13.48
CA ALA A 13 -17.84 -23.09 14.15
C ALA A 13 -18.75 -22.46 13.11
N ALA A 14 -19.89 -23.09 12.87
CA ALA A 14 -20.98 -22.55 12.10
C ALA A 14 -21.86 -21.71 13.03
N VAL A 15 -22.19 -20.47 12.66
CA VAL A 15 -23.30 -19.71 13.23
C VAL A 15 -24.15 -19.12 12.13
N ALA A 16 -25.43 -19.42 12.25
CA ALA A 16 -26.49 -19.17 11.27
C ALA A 16 -27.13 -17.78 11.41
N LEU A 17 -27.64 -17.33 10.27
CA LEU A 17 -28.80 -16.47 9.95
C LEU A 17 -29.46 -15.58 11.00
N ALA A 18 -29.65 -14.29 10.64
CA ALA A 18 -30.91 -13.62 10.85
C ALA A 18 -31.18 -12.63 9.70
N LEU A 19 -32.26 -12.89 8.97
CA LEU A 19 -32.91 -11.98 8.01
C LEU A 19 -33.65 -10.86 8.77
N GLY A 20 -33.51 -9.63 8.31
CA GLY A 20 -34.34 -8.52 8.71
C GLY A 20 -34.61 -7.60 7.53
N ALA A 21 -35.74 -7.82 6.86
CA ALA A 21 -36.30 -6.91 5.86
C ALA A 21 -37.25 -5.94 6.54
N THR A 22 -37.12 -4.65 6.29
CA THR A 22 -38.21 -3.68 6.46
C THR A 22 -38.16 -2.64 5.35
N ALA A 23 -39.27 -2.56 4.67
CA ALA A 23 -39.57 -1.73 3.53
C ALA A 23 -40.23 -0.40 3.94
N CYS A 24 -40.49 0.45 2.93
CA CYS A 24 -41.37 1.60 2.83
C CYS A 24 -40.87 2.93 3.39
N GLY A 25 -41.00 4.00 2.68
CA GLY A 25 -41.84 4.65 1.68
C GLY A 25 -41.26 6.03 1.46
N GLY A 26 -41.31 6.63 0.32
CA GLY A 26 -42.47 7.25 -0.29
C GLY A 26 -42.45 8.77 -0.13
N GLY A 27 -42.47 9.53 -1.26
CA GLY A 27 -42.73 10.97 -1.31
C GLY A 27 -41.75 11.70 -2.24
N ASN A 28 -41.99 11.85 -3.46
CA ASN A 28 -42.71 12.69 -4.40
C ASN A 28 -42.64 14.20 -4.11
N SER A 29 -42.07 14.92 -5.05
CA SER A 29 -42.49 16.14 -5.75
C SER A 29 -41.29 16.93 -6.25
N SER A 30 -41.09 16.93 -7.54
CA SER A 30 -41.43 17.97 -8.54
C SER A 30 -40.80 19.36 -8.31
N SER A 31 -40.00 19.71 -9.24
CA SER A 31 -40.15 20.81 -10.21
C SER A 31 -38.86 21.55 -10.52
N SER A 32 -38.62 21.53 -11.80
CA SER A 32 -38.27 22.66 -12.67
C SER A 32 -36.83 23.18 -12.72
N ASP A 33 -36.27 22.90 -13.92
CA ASP A 33 -35.66 23.89 -14.85
C ASP A 33 -34.45 24.71 -14.32
N GLU A 34 -33.32 24.47 -14.90
CA GLU A 34 -32.81 25.25 -16.05
C GLU A 34 -31.52 24.65 -16.57
N THR A 35 -31.48 24.56 -17.87
CA THR A 35 -30.38 24.28 -18.77
C THR A 35 -29.20 25.24 -18.51
N THR A 36 -28.01 24.68 -18.24
CA THR A 36 -26.75 25.32 -18.63
C THR A 36 -25.80 24.23 -19.11
N THR A 37 -25.70 24.19 -20.42
CA THR A 37 -24.68 23.45 -21.17
C THR A 37 -23.33 24.10 -20.92
N GLU A 38 -22.50 23.47 -20.13
CA GLU A 38 -21.08 23.77 -20.14
C GLU A 38 -20.33 22.51 -20.58
N ALA A 39 -19.71 22.64 -21.73
CA ALA A 39 -18.88 21.64 -22.37
C ALA A 39 -17.74 21.25 -21.43
N SER A 40 -17.81 20.03 -20.89
CA SER A 40 -16.64 19.39 -20.28
C SER A 40 -15.69 19.03 -21.42
N THR A 41 -14.70 19.86 -21.61
CA THR A 41 -13.54 19.55 -22.43
C THR A 41 -12.86 18.34 -21.80
N GLU A 42 -13.02 17.18 -22.42
CA GLU A 42 -12.14 16.05 -22.19
C GLU A 42 -10.71 16.48 -22.50
N GLY A 43 -10.00 16.86 -21.46
CA GLY A 43 -8.55 16.96 -21.50
C GLY A 43 -7.97 15.57 -21.60
N THR A 44 -7.91 15.03 -22.80
CA THR A 44 -7.03 13.90 -23.11
C THR A 44 -5.60 14.36 -22.88
N THR A 45 -5.12 14.21 -21.65
CA THR A 45 -3.68 14.21 -21.41
C THR A 45 -3.15 12.92 -22.00
N THR A 46 -2.70 13.01 -23.23
CA THR A 46 -1.82 12.02 -23.84
C THR A 46 -0.57 12.00 -22.99
N SER A 47 -0.52 11.09 -22.02
CA SER A 47 0.72 10.72 -21.36
C SER A 47 1.58 10.06 -22.43
N ASP A 48 2.56 10.80 -22.88
CA ASP A 48 3.62 10.35 -23.77
C ASP A 48 4.26 9.11 -23.15
N GLY A 49 4.20 8.01 -23.88
CA GLY A 49 4.48 6.68 -23.38
C GLY A 49 5.96 6.44 -23.16
N GLY A 50 6.41 6.66 -21.96
CA GLY A 50 7.49 5.88 -21.39
C GLY A 50 6.89 4.65 -20.75
N GLY A 51 6.94 3.49 -21.42
CA GLY A 51 6.44 2.22 -20.87
C GLY A 51 7.29 1.76 -19.69
N GLY A 52 7.20 2.46 -18.55
CA GLY A 52 7.77 2.04 -17.29
C GLY A 52 6.98 0.87 -16.71
N ALA A 53 7.64 0.05 -15.91
CA ALA A 53 6.98 -1.00 -15.17
C ALA A 53 5.96 -0.41 -14.19
N SER A 54 5.00 -1.22 -13.78
CA SER A 54 4.01 -0.85 -12.78
C SER A 54 3.65 -2.06 -11.92
N GLY A 55 3.16 -1.84 -10.73
CA GLY A 55 2.76 -2.92 -9.83
C GLY A 55 2.64 -2.45 -8.40
N THR A 56 2.66 -3.41 -7.49
CA THR A 56 2.65 -3.17 -6.05
C THR A 56 3.97 -3.58 -5.43
N LEU A 57 4.52 -2.71 -4.61
CA LEU A 57 5.56 -3.02 -3.63
C LEU A 57 4.90 -3.07 -2.26
N LYS A 58 5.32 -4.03 -1.43
CA LYS A 58 4.85 -4.12 -0.05
C LYS A 58 5.99 -3.79 0.88
N GLY A 59 5.75 -2.81 1.75
CA GLY A 59 6.61 -2.47 2.87
C GLY A 59 6.05 -3.06 4.16
N GLU A 60 6.92 -3.47 5.05
CA GLU A 60 6.54 -3.86 6.41
C GLU A 60 7.52 -3.24 7.39
N THR A 61 7.01 -2.73 8.53
CA THR A 61 7.83 -2.25 9.64
C THR A 61 7.30 -2.77 10.98
N GLY A 62 8.22 -3.26 11.83
CA GLY A 62 7.86 -3.90 13.10
C GLY A 62 7.36 -5.35 12.96
N PRO A 63 6.90 -5.97 14.10
CA PRO A 63 6.80 -5.44 15.47
C PRO A 63 8.12 -5.35 16.25
N GLY A 64 9.22 -5.81 15.73
CA GLY A 64 10.57 -5.66 16.32
C GLY A 64 11.38 -4.67 15.51
N PHE A 65 12.71 -4.78 15.56
CA PHE A 65 13.61 -3.97 14.72
C PHE A 65 13.72 -4.58 13.31
N THR A 66 12.55 -4.79 12.68
CA THR A 66 12.45 -5.34 11.34
C THR A 66 11.83 -4.33 10.39
N ILE A 67 12.39 -4.21 9.21
CA ILE A 67 11.84 -3.42 8.11
C ILE A 67 12.18 -4.12 6.80
N GLU A 68 11.24 -4.23 5.89
CA GLU A 68 11.43 -4.91 4.62
C GLU A 68 10.61 -4.29 3.49
N VAL A 69 11.05 -4.56 2.26
CA VAL A 69 10.27 -4.30 1.04
C VAL A 69 10.25 -5.56 0.22
N SER A 70 9.09 -5.94 -0.26
CA SER A 70 8.89 -7.11 -1.10
C SER A 70 8.12 -6.77 -2.38
N GLN A 71 8.33 -7.58 -3.41
CA GLN A 71 7.60 -7.55 -4.66
C GLN A 71 7.20 -8.97 -5.06
N ASN A 72 5.94 -9.18 -5.39
CA ASN A 72 5.42 -10.50 -5.79
C ASN A 72 5.71 -11.63 -4.77
N GLY A 73 5.79 -11.28 -3.47
CA GLY A 73 6.01 -12.21 -2.38
C GLY A 73 7.47 -12.64 -2.16
N ALA A 74 8.43 -11.94 -2.75
CA ALA A 74 9.86 -12.10 -2.51
C ALA A 74 10.48 -10.75 -2.14
N ASP A 75 11.60 -10.77 -1.42
CA ASP A 75 12.35 -9.56 -1.09
C ASP A 75 12.71 -8.78 -2.36
N ALA A 76 12.51 -7.48 -2.32
CA ALA A 76 12.79 -6.60 -3.44
C ALA A 76 14.29 -6.29 -3.50
N GLU A 77 15.07 -7.11 -4.20
CA GLU A 77 16.49 -6.84 -4.47
C GLU A 77 16.66 -5.92 -5.70
N THR A 78 15.89 -6.20 -6.75
CA THR A 78 15.91 -5.44 -8.00
C THR A 78 14.49 -5.22 -8.51
N VAL A 79 14.16 -3.97 -8.80
CA VAL A 79 12.86 -3.51 -9.31
C VAL A 79 13.09 -2.79 -10.64
N GLN A 80 12.15 -2.88 -11.58
CA GLN A 80 12.20 -2.12 -12.83
C GLN A 80 11.81 -0.66 -12.57
N ALA A 81 12.39 0.29 -13.32
CA ALA A 81 11.96 1.69 -13.27
C ALA A 81 10.49 1.83 -13.70
N GLY A 82 9.70 2.62 -12.96
CA GLY A 82 8.27 2.77 -13.24
C GLY A 82 7.46 3.32 -12.09
N THR A 83 6.13 3.24 -12.22
CA THR A 83 5.21 3.76 -11.20
C THR A 83 4.57 2.62 -10.42
N TYR A 84 4.70 2.67 -9.10
CA TYR A 84 4.25 1.62 -8.19
C TYR A 84 3.32 2.16 -7.12
N THR A 85 2.41 1.32 -6.65
CA THR A 85 1.75 1.51 -5.36
C THR A 85 2.62 0.86 -4.30
N LEU A 86 3.12 1.64 -3.34
CA LEU A 86 3.81 1.14 -2.16
C LEU A 86 2.79 1.03 -1.03
N GLU A 87 2.48 -0.22 -0.65
CA GLU A 87 1.59 -0.56 0.46
C GLU A 87 2.46 -0.88 1.68
N VAL A 88 2.30 -0.15 2.76
CA VAL A 88 3.08 -0.34 3.99
C VAL A 88 2.17 -0.79 5.11
N GLU A 89 2.51 -1.92 5.75
CA GLU A 89 1.93 -2.39 7.00
C GLU A 89 2.88 -2.01 8.15
N ASP A 90 2.44 -1.06 8.98
CA ASP A 90 3.18 -0.65 10.17
C ASP A 90 2.57 -1.32 11.41
N LYS A 91 3.37 -2.18 12.05
CA LYS A 91 2.96 -3.04 13.18
C LYS A 91 3.36 -2.49 14.54
N SER A 92 3.89 -1.27 14.60
CA SER A 92 4.44 -0.72 15.85
C SER A 92 4.42 0.80 15.90
N ASP A 93 3.94 1.34 17.00
CA ASP A 93 3.92 2.76 17.32
C ASP A 93 5.30 3.38 17.68
N MET A 94 6.38 2.60 17.50
CA MET A 94 7.75 3.04 17.75
C MET A 94 8.58 3.20 16.48
N HIS A 95 8.02 2.88 15.32
CA HIS A 95 8.70 2.87 14.04
C HIS A 95 7.99 3.81 13.05
N ASN A 96 8.68 4.12 11.98
CA ASN A 96 8.11 4.70 10.77
C ASN A 96 8.63 3.96 9.55
N PHE A 97 8.05 4.21 8.41
CA PHE A 97 8.53 3.71 7.12
C PHE A 97 8.85 4.88 6.21
N HIS A 98 10.13 5.05 5.88
CA HIS A 98 10.63 6.12 5.04
C HIS A 98 11.38 5.54 3.85
N LEU A 99 10.96 5.89 2.62
CA LEU A 99 11.60 5.50 1.36
C LEU A 99 12.37 6.67 0.78
N ILE A 100 13.66 6.48 0.51
CA ILE A 100 14.57 7.51 0.02
C ILE A 100 15.33 6.99 -1.20
N GLY A 101 15.39 7.79 -2.27
CA GLY A 101 16.14 7.45 -3.47
C GLY A 101 16.00 8.52 -4.56
N PRO A 102 16.45 8.24 -5.79
CA PRO A 102 16.30 9.16 -6.90
C PRO A 102 14.86 9.62 -7.10
N GLY A 103 14.61 10.93 -6.91
CA GLY A 103 13.29 11.54 -7.05
C GLY A 103 12.26 11.18 -5.98
N VAL A 104 12.65 10.44 -4.94
CA VAL A 104 11.75 10.02 -3.84
C VAL A 104 12.38 10.33 -2.50
N ASP A 105 11.61 10.98 -1.63
CA ASP A 105 11.88 11.22 -0.22
C ASP A 105 10.52 11.21 0.49
N GLU A 106 10.03 9.98 0.79
CA GLU A 106 8.64 9.75 1.19
C GLU A 106 8.56 9.03 2.53
N GLU A 107 8.16 9.77 3.57
CA GLU A 107 7.77 9.19 4.85
C GLU A 107 6.35 8.64 4.74
N VAL A 108 6.23 7.35 4.46
CA VAL A 108 4.94 6.69 4.25
C VAL A 108 4.13 6.59 5.53
N THR A 109 4.76 6.19 6.63
CA THR A 109 4.14 6.16 7.96
C THR A 109 4.94 6.99 8.94
N ASP A 110 4.27 7.72 9.81
CA ASP A 110 4.89 8.47 10.91
C ASP A 110 5.19 7.55 12.09
N VAL A 111 6.13 7.94 12.94
CA VAL A 111 6.28 7.32 14.27
C VAL A 111 4.98 7.50 15.05
N ALA A 112 4.52 6.47 15.73
CA ALA A 112 3.24 6.35 16.42
C ALA A 112 2.02 6.00 15.52
N PHE A 113 2.22 5.89 14.21
CA PHE A 113 1.20 5.27 13.35
C PHE A 113 1.23 3.74 13.51
N VAL A 114 0.07 3.11 13.44
CA VAL A 114 -0.06 1.65 13.36
C VAL A 114 -1.20 1.34 12.40
N GLY A 115 -0.95 0.45 11.45
CA GLY A 115 -1.92 0.05 10.44
C GLY A 115 -1.35 0.02 9.03
N ASP A 116 -2.25 0.10 8.06
CA ASP A 116 -1.91 0.08 6.64
C ASP A 116 -1.96 1.48 6.04
N LYS A 117 -0.97 1.81 5.23
CA LYS A 117 -0.94 3.04 4.45
C LYS A 117 -0.36 2.77 3.07
N SER A 118 -0.87 3.45 2.05
CA SER A 118 -0.35 3.29 0.69
C SER A 118 -0.13 4.64 0.02
N VAL A 119 0.92 4.69 -0.78
CA VAL A 119 1.29 5.86 -1.60
C VAL A 119 1.66 5.40 -3.01
N THR A 120 1.55 6.30 -3.96
CA THR A 120 2.07 6.06 -5.31
C THR A 120 3.45 6.68 -5.43
N VAL A 121 4.43 5.87 -5.85
CA VAL A 121 5.82 6.31 -6.04
C VAL A 121 6.25 6.07 -7.49
N THR A 122 6.98 7.00 -8.06
CA THR A 122 7.63 6.80 -9.36
C THR A 122 9.11 6.57 -9.11
N LEU A 123 9.57 5.37 -9.47
CA LEU A 123 10.93 4.92 -9.24
C LEU A 123 11.78 5.12 -10.48
N GLU A 124 12.80 5.94 -10.37
CA GLU A 124 13.84 6.12 -11.36
C GLU A 124 15.01 5.15 -11.12
N LYS A 125 15.87 4.96 -12.13
CA LYS A 125 17.04 4.09 -11.98
C LYS A 125 17.97 4.58 -10.88
N GLY A 126 18.38 3.68 -10.02
CA GLY A 126 19.30 3.95 -8.91
C GLY A 126 19.06 3.07 -7.70
N THR A 127 19.71 3.40 -6.60
CA THR A 127 19.56 2.68 -5.33
C THR A 127 18.60 3.42 -4.43
N TYR A 128 17.66 2.69 -3.87
CA TYR A 128 16.70 3.17 -2.88
C TYR A 128 17.02 2.58 -1.52
N THR A 129 16.85 3.41 -0.50
CA THR A 129 16.93 3.00 0.90
C THR A 129 15.54 3.10 1.51
N TYR A 130 15.12 2.08 2.22
CA TYR A 130 13.97 2.12 3.10
C TYR A 130 14.45 1.98 4.54
N GLN A 131 13.91 2.78 5.45
CA GLN A 131 14.39 2.83 6.82
C GLN A 131 13.32 3.26 7.81
N CYS A 132 13.57 2.95 9.08
CA CYS A 132 12.94 3.59 10.21
C CYS A 132 13.88 4.68 10.72
N ASP A 133 13.50 5.95 10.64
CA ASP A 133 14.38 7.07 10.95
C ASP A 133 14.96 7.04 12.36
N PRO A 134 14.16 6.80 13.43
CA PRO A 134 14.72 6.68 14.78
C PRO A 134 15.72 5.54 14.95
N HIS A 135 15.62 4.49 14.13
CA HIS A 135 16.38 3.25 14.30
C HIS A 135 17.32 2.90 13.14
N ALA A 136 17.45 3.78 12.15
CA ALA A 136 18.34 3.57 11.00
C ALA A 136 19.81 3.36 11.41
N ALA A 137 20.27 4.08 12.45
CA ALA A 137 21.61 3.92 13.02
C ALA A 137 21.80 2.56 13.72
N SER A 138 20.72 1.95 14.19
CA SER A 138 20.70 0.61 14.82
C SER A 138 20.52 -0.51 13.81
N GLY A 139 20.48 -0.19 12.51
CA GLY A 139 20.40 -1.18 11.43
C GLY A 139 18.99 -1.46 10.90
N MET A 140 17.95 -0.73 11.38
CA MET A 140 16.59 -0.87 10.86
C MET A 140 16.44 -0.14 9.52
N LYS A 141 17.05 -0.70 8.49
CA LYS A 141 17.08 -0.21 7.12
C LYS A 141 17.48 -1.30 6.13
N GLY A 142 17.07 -1.14 4.89
CA GLY A 142 17.49 -1.96 3.77
C GLY A 142 17.59 -1.16 2.48
N THR A 143 17.97 -1.83 1.40
CA THR A 143 18.10 -1.19 0.08
C THR A 143 17.61 -2.12 -1.02
N PHE A 144 17.14 -1.53 -2.11
CA PHE A 144 16.96 -2.24 -3.39
C PHE A 144 17.44 -1.38 -4.54
N THR A 145 17.69 -2.01 -5.69
CA THR A 145 18.16 -1.33 -6.90
C THR A 145 17.05 -1.25 -7.94
N VAL A 146 16.89 -0.07 -8.54
CA VAL A 146 15.99 0.14 -9.68
C VAL A 146 16.79 0.19 -10.98
N THR A 147 16.36 -0.60 -11.98
CA THR A 147 17.06 -0.81 -13.27
C THR A 147 16.25 -0.41 -14.49
#